data_49107788f666d95e1ee38c3b5bf74b84
#
_entry.id   49107788f666d95e1ee38c3b5bf74b84
#
_cell.length_a   1.000
_cell.length_b   1.000
_cell.length_c   1.000
_cell.angle_alpha   90.00
_cell.angle_beta   90.00
_cell.angle_gamma   90.00
#
_symmetry.space_group_name_H-M   'P 1'
#
loop_
_entity.id
_entity.type
_entity.pdbx_description
1 polymer ?
#
loop_
_entity_poly.entity_id
_entity_poly.type
_entity_poly.pdbx_seq_one_letter_code
_entity_poly.pdbx_strand_id
1 'polypeptide(L)'
;MKNIFLIIAVTLFVFGSQSCKKPPLPIVDDTTTDTTGTGGSEVKVSPYVGTWNYTNIDLKNGILNVMGNDVGTFTGKGSEIVGKVVITEKPNRYTTEVAFTANIDAVFGGQSQAQTAPVNKQTSAGTWVETNGKITLTDDGGKSIAVLSSTSSKIVFSGSFTTQIPVQFFTIDATSDVEFTITK
;
A
#
# COMPACT_ATOMS: atom_id res chain seq x y z
N MET A 1 -39.50 -22.61 15.61
CA MET A 1 -39.22 -23.91 14.99
C MET A 1 -39.50 -23.81 13.50
N LYS A 2 -38.53 -23.47 12.70
CA LYS A 2 -38.47 -23.73 11.25
C LYS A 2 -37.09 -23.35 10.77
N ASN A 3 -36.27 -24.34 10.53
CA ASN A 3 -34.92 -24.22 9.94
C ASN A 3 -35.08 -23.80 8.49
N ILE A 4 -34.49 -22.65 8.11
CA ILE A 4 -34.31 -22.29 6.72
C ILE A 4 -32.84 -22.46 6.41
N PHE A 5 -32.51 -23.60 5.78
CA PHE A 5 -31.23 -23.84 5.10
C PHE A 5 -31.21 -22.98 3.83
N LEU A 6 -30.36 -21.98 3.80
CA LEU A 6 -30.08 -21.25 2.58
C LEU A 6 -28.85 -21.88 1.90
N ILE A 7 -29.13 -22.66 0.86
CA ILE A 7 -28.12 -23.25 -0.03
C ILE A 7 -27.64 -22.15 -0.98
N ILE A 8 -26.42 -21.66 -0.81
CA ILE A 8 -25.76 -20.78 -1.78
C ILE A 8 -25.05 -21.67 -2.81
N ALA A 9 -25.58 -21.67 -4.02
CA ALA A 9 -24.98 -22.35 -5.17
C ALA A 9 -23.70 -21.59 -5.60
N VAL A 10 -22.57 -22.27 -5.52
CA VAL A 10 -21.28 -21.80 -6.06
C VAL A 10 -21.29 -22.04 -7.57
N THR A 11 -21.40 -21.00 -8.36
CA THR A 11 -21.22 -21.05 -9.80
C THR A 11 -19.73 -20.96 -10.12
N LEU A 12 -19.12 -22.08 -10.49
CA LEU A 12 -17.77 -22.14 -11.08
C LEU A 12 -17.80 -21.52 -12.47
N PHE A 13 -17.15 -20.36 -12.64
CA PHE A 13 -16.79 -19.84 -13.95
C PHE A 13 -15.41 -20.38 -14.32
N VAL A 14 -15.40 -21.34 -15.24
CA VAL A 14 -14.18 -21.81 -15.90
C VAL A 14 -13.86 -20.84 -17.04
N PHE A 15 -12.88 -19.97 -16.84
CA PHE A 15 -12.31 -19.19 -17.93
C PHE A 15 -11.17 -19.96 -18.58
N GLY A 16 -11.43 -20.34 -19.84
CA GLY A 16 -10.46 -21.00 -20.69
C GLY A 16 -9.21 -20.16 -20.92
N SER A 17 -8.08 -20.80 -20.71
CA SER A 17 -6.75 -20.31 -21.03
C SER A 17 -6.56 -20.22 -22.55
N GLN A 18 -6.63 -19.01 -23.12
CA GLN A 18 -6.14 -18.76 -24.47
C GLN A 18 -4.62 -18.52 -24.41
N SER A 19 -3.89 -19.53 -24.86
CA SER A 19 -2.44 -19.47 -25.08
C SER A 19 -2.14 -18.51 -26.24
N CYS A 20 -1.73 -17.30 -25.94
CA CYS A 20 -1.12 -16.41 -26.92
C CYS A 20 0.30 -16.89 -27.21
N LYS A 21 0.52 -17.44 -28.41
CA LYS A 21 1.85 -17.70 -28.95
C LYS A 21 2.62 -16.40 -29.09
N LYS A 22 3.73 -16.30 -28.39
CA LYS A 22 4.70 -15.20 -28.49
C LYS A 22 5.29 -15.19 -29.91
N PRO A 23 5.28 -14.07 -30.65
CA PRO A 23 5.97 -14.00 -31.92
C PRO A 23 7.49 -14.09 -31.70
N PRO A 24 8.26 -14.70 -32.64
CA PRO A 24 9.71 -14.78 -32.52
C PRO A 24 10.33 -13.38 -32.61
N LEU A 25 11.30 -13.13 -31.72
CA LEU A 25 12.10 -11.91 -31.75
C LEU A 25 12.91 -11.84 -33.04
N PRO A 26 13.05 -10.69 -33.69
CA PRO A 26 13.97 -10.54 -34.79
C PRO A 26 15.42 -10.71 -34.30
N ILE A 27 16.15 -11.57 -34.98
CA ILE A 27 17.59 -11.73 -34.80
C ILE A 27 18.24 -10.46 -35.35
N VAL A 28 18.81 -9.65 -34.46
CA VAL A 28 19.67 -8.54 -34.87
C VAL A 28 21.07 -9.11 -35.08
N ASP A 29 21.50 -9.14 -36.32
CA ASP A 29 22.87 -9.50 -36.72
C ASP A 29 23.84 -8.45 -36.15
N ASP A 30 24.79 -8.96 -35.37
CA ASP A 30 25.85 -8.16 -34.77
C ASP A 30 27.00 -8.06 -35.73
N THR A 31 27.07 -6.99 -36.50
CA THR A 31 28.33 -6.52 -37.12
C THR A 31 28.18 -5.07 -37.54
N THR A 32 28.72 -4.15 -36.79
CA THR A 32 29.69 -3.16 -37.33
C THR A 32 30.18 -2.25 -36.21
N THR A 33 31.43 -2.38 -35.94
CA THR A 33 32.30 -1.39 -35.33
C THR A 33 32.18 -0.08 -36.11
N ASP A 34 31.72 1.01 -35.47
CA ASP A 34 32.30 2.32 -35.78
C ASP A 34 32.29 3.24 -34.56
N THR A 35 33.48 3.68 -34.27
CA THR A 35 33.86 4.63 -33.25
C THR A 35 33.58 6.02 -33.76
N THR A 36 32.63 6.74 -33.19
CA THR A 36 32.74 8.21 -33.10
C THR A 36 31.83 8.73 -32.00
N GLY A 37 32.44 9.41 -31.03
CA GLY A 37 31.77 9.93 -29.86
C GLY A 37 30.68 10.92 -30.20
N THR A 38 29.56 10.75 -29.54
CA THR A 38 28.61 11.85 -29.29
C THR A 38 28.04 11.59 -27.92
N GLY A 39 28.18 12.56 -27.03
CA GLY A 39 27.80 12.50 -25.63
C GLY A 39 26.46 11.82 -25.41
N GLY A 40 26.50 10.58 -25.02
CA GLY A 40 25.36 9.88 -24.49
C GLY A 40 24.91 10.62 -23.23
N SER A 41 23.80 11.32 -23.33
CA SER A 41 23.09 11.84 -22.17
C SER A 41 22.76 10.61 -21.33
N GLU A 42 23.52 10.35 -20.27
CA GLU A 42 23.14 9.31 -19.32
C GLU A 42 21.70 9.58 -18.90
N VAL A 43 20.79 8.69 -19.26
CA VAL A 43 19.40 8.77 -18.82
C VAL A 43 19.43 8.58 -17.30
N LYS A 44 19.43 9.69 -16.59
CA LYS A 44 19.45 9.71 -15.13
C LYS A 44 18.14 9.08 -14.62
N VAL A 45 18.20 7.84 -14.23
CA VAL A 45 17.09 7.15 -13.59
C VAL A 45 16.76 7.87 -12.29
N SER A 46 15.48 8.13 -12.03
CA SER A 46 15.04 8.76 -10.80
C SER A 46 15.50 7.95 -9.57
N PRO A 47 16.01 8.61 -8.50
CA PRO A 47 16.43 7.92 -7.28
C PRO A 47 15.26 7.19 -6.59
N TYR A 48 14.03 7.51 -6.94
CA TYR A 48 12.84 6.87 -6.38
C TYR A 48 12.52 5.52 -7.01
N VAL A 49 12.98 5.24 -8.22
CA VAL A 49 12.76 3.95 -8.91
C VAL A 49 13.41 2.81 -8.15
N GLY A 50 12.69 1.72 -7.97
CA GLY A 50 13.15 0.50 -7.31
C GLY A 50 12.16 -0.07 -6.31
N THR A 51 12.65 -1.00 -5.51
CA THR A 51 11.87 -1.66 -4.46
C THR A 51 12.19 -1.03 -3.10
N TRP A 52 11.15 -0.74 -2.35
CA TRP A 52 11.17 -0.12 -1.04
C TRP A 52 10.47 -1.04 -0.04
N ASN A 53 11.01 -1.15 1.17
CA ASN A 53 10.44 -1.98 2.22
C ASN A 53 9.80 -1.09 3.28
N TYR A 54 8.65 -1.51 3.82
CA TYR A 54 8.05 -0.84 4.96
C TYR A 54 8.90 -1.07 6.20
N THR A 55 9.24 0.01 6.91
CA THR A 55 10.08 -0.05 8.11
C THR A 55 9.40 0.51 9.36
N ASN A 56 8.38 1.35 9.19
CA ASN A 56 7.59 1.86 10.29
C ASN A 56 6.16 2.17 9.85
N ILE A 57 5.21 1.97 10.77
CA ILE A 57 3.80 2.34 10.62
C ILE A 57 3.35 2.95 11.93
N ASP A 58 2.93 4.22 11.89
CA ASP A 58 2.40 4.93 13.05
C ASP A 58 0.91 5.25 12.82
N LEU A 59 0.06 4.82 13.76
CA LEU A 59 -1.37 5.13 13.81
C LEU A 59 -1.58 6.36 14.68
N LYS A 60 -2.17 7.42 14.12
CA LYS A 60 -2.35 8.72 14.76
C LYS A 60 -3.80 9.15 14.72
N ASN A 61 -4.20 9.99 15.68
CA ASN A 61 -5.54 10.60 15.70
C ASN A 61 -6.67 9.57 15.53
N GLY A 62 -6.50 8.40 16.15
CA GLY A 62 -7.48 7.34 16.03
C GLY A 62 -8.77 7.65 16.76
N ILE A 63 -9.90 7.33 16.13
CA ILE A 63 -11.25 7.49 16.67
C ILE A 63 -11.91 6.12 16.72
N LEU A 64 -12.52 5.81 17.85
CA LEU A 64 -13.35 4.62 18.08
C LEU A 64 -14.82 5.03 17.98
N ASN A 65 -15.57 4.37 17.11
CA ASN A 65 -16.96 4.68 16.85
C ASN A 65 -17.86 3.45 17.08
N VAL A 66 -18.96 3.65 17.78
CA VAL A 66 -20.00 2.63 17.98
C VAL A 66 -21.32 3.19 17.51
N MET A 67 -21.93 2.55 16.52
CA MET A 67 -23.24 2.95 15.97
C MET A 67 -23.31 4.44 15.56
N GLY A 68 -22.20 4.98 15.00
CA GLY A 68 -22.14 6.37 14.56
C GLY A 68 -21.75 7.39 15.64
N ASN A 69 -21.46 6.96 16.87
CA ASN A 69 -21.03 7.84 17.96
C ASN A 69 -19.57 7.60 18.32
N ASP A 70 -18.81 8.68 18.45
CA ASP A 70 -17.43 8.61 18.92
C ASP A 70 -17.42 8.26 20.41
N VAL A 71 -16.78 7.16 20.76
CA VAL A 71 -16.76 6.61 22.10
C VAL A 71 -15.37 6.59 22.73
N GLY A 72 -14.34 6.87 21.95
CA GLY A 72 -12.96 6.90 22.42
C GLY A 72 -11.97 7.27 21.34
N THR A 73 -10.71 7.32 21.73
CA THR A 73 -9.58 7.62 20.83
C THR A 73 -8.51 6.54 20.94
N PHE A 74 -7.62 6.49 19.98
CA PHE A 74 -6.46 5.60 20.04
C PHE A 74 -5.24 6.16 19.30
N THR A 75 -4.08 5.64 19.65
CA THR A 75 -2.85 5.71 18.87
C THR A 75 -2.29 4.31 18.74
N GLY A 76 -1.30 4.11 17.90
CA GLY A 76 -0.72 2.78 17.78
C GLY A 76 0.49 2.71 16.86
N LYS A 77 1.06 1.51 16.77
CA LYS A 77 2.19 1.20 15.90
C LYS A 77 2.00 -0.14 15.22
N GLY A 78 2.49 -0.23 13.98
CA GLY A 78 2.61 -1.50 13.30
C GLY A 78 3.80 -2.29 13.82
N SER A 79 3.60 -3.59 14.01
CA SER A 79 4.64 -4.60 14.21
C SER A 79 4.46 -5.73 13.21
N GLU A 80 5.45 -6.62 13.11
CA GLU A 80 5.42 -7.74 12.15
C GLU A 80 5.11 -7.29 10.73
N ILE A 81 5.70 -6.15 10.35
CA ILE A 81 5.41 -5.51 9.08
C ILE A 81 6.00 -6.32 7.93
N VAL A 82 5.14 -6.76 7.02
CA VAL A 82 5.52 -7.47 5.79
C VAL A 82 4.95 -6.70 4.61
N GLY A 83 5.82 -6.23 3.72
CA GLY A 83 5.33 -5.52 2.55
C GLY A 83 6.41 -4.70 1.85
N LYS A 84 6.04 -4.26 0.66
CA LYS A 84 6.94 -3.48 -0.20
C LYS A 84 6.16 -2.50 -1.06
N VAL A 85 6.86 -1.46 -1.52
CA VAL A 85 6.45 -0.57 -2.59
C VAL A 85 7.43 -0.75 -3.74
N VAL A 86 6.91 -0.98 -4.94
CA VAL A 86 7.72 -1.05 -6.16
C VAL A 86 7.39 0.18 -7.00
N ILE A 87 8.40 0.98 -7.29
CA ILE A 87 8.30 2.20 -8.11
C ILE A 87 9.03 1.94 -9.42
N THR A 88 8.34 2.11 -10.55
CA THR A 88 8.87 1.87 -11.89
C THR A 88 8.84 3.14 -12.74
N GLU A 89 9.70 3.20 -13.72
CA GLU A 89 9.70 4.21 -14.79
C GLU A 89 9.20 3.57 -16.11
N LYS A 90 8.55 4.38 -16.95
CA LYS A 90 8.11 3.97 -18.31
C LYS A 90 7.22 2.71 -18.34
N PRO A 91 6.02 2.78 -17.79
CA PRO A 91 5.34 3.96 -17.25
C PRO A 91 5.75 4.27 -15.80
N ASN A 92 5.58 5.54 -15.40
CA ASN A 92 5.76 5.98 -14.02
C ASN A 92 4.61 5.43 -13.16
N ARG A 93 4.82 4.26 -12.60
CA ARG A 93 3.85 3.54 -11.78
C ARG A 93 4.45 3.17 -10.43
N TYR A 94 3.59 3.05 -9.43
CA TYR A 94 3.91 2.35 -8.20
C TYR A 94 2.88 1.28 -7.91
N THR A 95 3.31 0.24 -7.24
CA THR A 95 2.44 -0.76 -6.61
C THR A 95 2.89 -0.94 -5.17
N THR A 96 1.96 -1.19 -4.29
CA THR A 96 2.24 -1.42 -2.87
C THR A 96 1.46 -2.62 -2.36
N GLU A 97 2.09 -3.36 -1.48
CA GLU A 97 1.45 -4.39 -0.67
C GLU A 97 1.99 -4.29 0.76
N VAL A 98 1.11 -4.37 1.75
CA VAL A 98 1.48 -4.33 3.16
C VAL A 98 0.51 -5.14 4.02
N ALA A 99 1.06 -5.88 4.98
CA ALA A 99 0.34 -6.53 6.07
C ALA A 99 1.12 -6.25 7.36
N PHE A 100 0.44 -6.12 8.48
CA PHE A 100 1.09 -5.86 9.78
C PHE A 100 0.16 -6.20 10.94
N THR A 101 0.69 -6.25 12.14
CA THR A 101 -0.09 -6.29 13.38
C THR A 101 -0.17 -4.88 13.96
N ALA A 102 -1.36 -4.31 14.08
CA ALA A 102 -1.58 -3.03 14.74
C ALA A 102 -1.57 -3.23 16.28
N ASN A 103 -0.63 -2.61 16.96
CA ASN A 103 -0.63 -2.50 18.42
C ASN A 103 -1.26 -1.16 18.77
N ILE A 104 -2.41 -1.20 19.39
CA ILE A 104 -3.30 -0.06 19.61
C ILE A 104 -3.38 0.24 21.10
N ASP A 105 -3.11 1.48 21.47
CA ASP A 105 -3.35 2.03 22.81
C ASP A 105 -4.63 2.87 22.75
N ALA A 106 -5.74 2.27 23.17
CA ALA A 106 -7.06 2.86 23.13
C ALA A 106 -7.44 3.48 24.48
N VAL A 107 -8.16 4.61 24.43
CA VAL A 107 -8.82 5.24 25.58
C VAL A 107 -10.32 5.20 25.36
N PHE A 108 -11.01 4.46 26.18
CA PHE A 108 -12.47 4.28 26.11
C PHE A 108 -13.07 4.57 27.48
N GLY A 109 -14.03 5.47 27.56
CA GLY A 109 -14.65 5.87 28.85
C GLY A 109 -13.65 6.36 29.90
N GLY A 110 -12.52 6.95 29.48
CA GLY A 110 -11.45 7.39 30.37
C GLY A 110 -10.49 6.27 30.84
N GLN A 111 -10.69 5.04 30.38
CA GLN A 111 -9.83 3.89 30.68
C GLN A 111 -8.92 3.57 29.50
N SER A 112 -7.61 3.40 29.79
CA SER A 112 -6.65 2.96 28.77
C SER A 112 -6.65 1.44 28.64
N GLN A 113 -6.66 0.95 27.40
CA GLN A 113 -6.58 -0.46 27.07
C GLN A 113 -5.64 -0.69 25.91
N ALA A 114 -4.71 -1.61 26.04
CA ALA A 114 -3.88 -2.08 24.95
C ALA A 114 -4.59 -3.20 24.18
N GLN A 115 -4.61 -3.10 22.86
CA GLN A 115 -5.22 -4.08 21.96
C GLN A 115 -4.26 -4.38 20.80
N THR A 116 -4.37 -5.57 20.25
CA THR A 116 -3.68 -5.93 19.02
C THR A 116 -4.70 -6.37 17.97
N ALA A 117 -4.52 -5.93 16.73
CA ALA A 117 -5.37 -6.31 15.62
C ALA A 117 -4.52 -6.66 14.39
N PRO A 118 -4.70 -7.84 13.78
CA PRO A 118 -4.05 -8.17 12.54
C PRO A 118 -4.64 -7.34 11.40
N VAL A 119 -3.79 -6.72 10.61
CA VAL A 119 -4.16 -6.03 9.37
C VAL A 119 -3.78 -6.92 8.21
N ASN A 120 -4.79 -7.50 7.58
CA ASN A 120 -4.60 -8.35 6.42
C ASN A 120 -3.95 -7.59 5.27
N LYS A 121 -3.36 -8.32 4.35
CA LYS A 121 -2.68 -7.76 3.17
C LYS A 121 -3.57 -6.75 2.44
N GLN A 122 -3.09 -5.52 2.41
CA GLN A 122 -3.63 -4.42 1.64
C GLN A 122 -2.77 -4.20 0.40
N THR A 123 -3.39 -3.90 -0.73
CA THR A 123 -2.69 -3.59 -1.98
C THR A 123 -3.22 -2.29 -2.55
N SER A 124 -2.35 -1.49 -3.12
CA SER A 124 -2.70 -0.29 -3.85
C SER A 124 -1.76 -0.10 -5.03
N ALA A 125 -2.19 0.67 -6.02
CA ALA A 125 -1.39 1.04 -7.16
C ALA A 125 -1.73 2.45 -7.60
N GLY A 126 -0.83 3.04 -8.40
CA GLY A 126 -1.06 4.38 -8.91
C GLY A 126 0.10 4.86 -9.77
N THR A 127 0.13 6.15 -9.98
CA THR A 127 1.17 6.85 -10.72
C THR A 127 2.01 7.73 -9.80
N TRP A 128 3.20 8.09 -10.24
CA TRP A 128 4.06 9.01 -9.53
C TRP A 128 4.71 10.02 -10.46
N VAL A 129 5.07 11.16 -9.91
CA VAL A 129 5.80 12.22 -10.61
C VAL A 129 6.89 12.75 -9.69
N GLU A 130 8.07 13.01 -10.25
CA GLU A 130 9.15 13.73 -9.55
C GLU A 130 9.19 15.18 -10.05
N THR A 131 9.14 16.10 -9.12
CA THR A 131 9.28 17.54 -9.40
C THR A 131 10.22 18.15 -8.37
N ASN A 132 11.30 18.76 -8.85
CA ASN A 132 12.30 19.41 -7.98
C ASN A 132 12.86 18.49 -6.87
N GLY A 133 13.10 17.22 -7.20
CA GLY A 133 13.62 16.21 -6.25
C GLY A 133 12.62 15.73 -5.21
N LYS A 134 11.34 16.00 -5.39
CA LYS A 134 10.25 15.50 -4.54
C LYS A 134 9.33 14.59 -5.33
N ILE A 135 8.96 13.46 -4.73
CA ILE A 135 7.99 12.54 -5.32
C ILE A 135 6.57 12.92 -4.89
N THR A 136 5.64 12.85 -5.83
CA THR A 136 4.20 12.92 -5.60
C THR A 136 3.57 11.61 -6.05
N LEU A 137 2.69 11.05 -5.24
CA LEU A 137 1.98 9.80 -5.51
C LEU A 137 0.50 10.10 -5.73
N THR A 138 -0.11 9.44 -6.72
CA THR A 138 -1.54 9.52 -7.00
C THR A 138 -2.06 8.10 -7.19
N ASP A 139 -3.09 7.70 -6.45
CA ASP A 139 -3.66 6.36 -6.59
C ASP A 139 -4.45 6.20 -7.92
N ASP A 140 -4.81 4.97 -8.28
CA ASP A 140 -5.57 4.70 -9.49
C ASP A 140 -6.99 5.30 -9.48
N GLY A 141 -7.50 5.71 -8.33
CA GLY A 141 -8.72 6.50 -8.18
C GLY A 141 -8.53 8.00 -8.41
N GLY A 142 -7.30 8.45 -8.67
CA GLY A 142 -6.97 9.86 -8.88
C GLY A 142 -6.77 10.67 -7.58
N LYS A 143 -6.77 10.00 -6.42
CA LYS A 143 -6.54 10.66 -5.13
C LYS A 143 -5.04 10.83 -4.89
N SER A 144 -4.62 12.03 -4.57
CA SER A 144 -3.25 12.31 -4.17
C SER A 144 -2.93 11.74 -2.79
N ILE A 145 -1.80 11.06 -2.67
CA ILE A 145 -1.25 10.56 -1.42
C ILE A 145 -0.28 11.60 -0.88
N ALA A 146 -0.49 12.08 0.33
CA ALA A 146 0.37 13.08 0.93
C ALA A 146 1.73 12.49 1.29
N VAL A 147 2.77 12.88 0.56
CA VAL A 147 4.16 12.55 0.88
C VAL A 147 4.69 13.63 1.83
N LEU A 148 4.96 13.21 3.07
CA LEU A 148 5.40 14.10 4.15
C LEU A 148 6.89 14.45 4.02
N SER A 149 7.69 13.47 3.62
CA SER A 149 9.11 13.66 3.30
C SER A 149 9.61 12.60 2.33
N SER A 150 10.61 12.95 1.52
CA SER A 150 11.23 12.00 0.60
C SER A 150 12.71 12.31 0.38
N THR A 151 13.51 11.26 0.38
CA THR A 151 14.93 11.24 0.00
C THR A 151 15.19 10.04 -0.92
N SER A 152 16.39 9.89 -1.42
CA SER A 152 16.79 8.74 -2.24
C SER A 152 16.74 7.38 -1.51
N SER A 153 16.67 7.38 -0.18
CA SER A 153 16.70 6.17 0.65
C SER A 153 15.52 6.03 1.62
N LYS A 154 14.70 7.07 1.81
CA LYS A 154 13.57 7.08 2.74
C LYS A 154 12.42 7.91 2.19
N ILE A 155 11.21 7.37 2.25
CA ILE A 155 9.98 8.09 1.95
C ILE A 155 9.03 7.93 3.14
N VAL A 156 8.39 9.02 3.55
CA VAL A 156 7.31 9.01 4.54
C VAL A 156 6.06 9.55 3.87
N PHE A 157 4.97 8.81 3.94
CA PHE A 157 3.69 9.22 3.36
C PHE A 157 2.53 8.91 4.31
N SER A 158 1.45 9.64 4.18
CA SER A 158 0.25 9.43 4.99
C SER A 158 -0.83 8.69 4.20
N GLY A 159 -1.63 7.95 4.96
CA GLY A 159 -2.83 7.26 4.49
C GLY A 159 -3.92 7.30 5.54
N SER A 160 -4.95 6.53 5.33
CA SER A 160 -6.01 6.28 6.32
C SER A 160 -6.08 4.79 6.63
N PHE A 161 -6.37 4.48 7.87
CA PHE A 161 -6.60 3.13 8.36
C PHE A 161 -8.03 3.03 8.88
N THR A 162 -8.72 1.98 8.47
CA THR A 162 -10.04 1.65 8.99
C THR A 162 -10.07 0.17 9.29
N THR A 163 -10.51 -0.20 10.48
CA THR A 163 -10.68 -1.60 10.89
C THR A 163 -11.89 -1.74 11.80
N GLN A 164 -12.30 -2.97 11.98
CA GLN A 164 -13.35 -3.33 12.94
C GLN A 164 -12.73 -4.14 14.07
N ILE A 165 -12.95 -3.70 15.29
CA ILE A 165 -12.49 -4.37 16.50
C ILE A 165 -13.67 -5.09 17.12
N PRO A 166 -13.71 -6.44 17.09
CA PRO A 166 -14.79 -7.20 17.72
C PRO A 166 -14.65 -7.13 19.25
N VAL A 167 -15.73 -6.78 19.93
CA VAL A 167 -15.89 -6.88 21.36
C VAL A 167 -17.09 -7.77 21.65
N GLN A 168 -17.14 -8.43 22.77
CA GLN A 168 -18.04 -9.53 23.13
C GLN A 168 -19.41 -9.56 22.44
N PHE A 169 -20.12 -8.43 22.30
CA PHE A 169 -21.48 -8.36 21.78
C PHE A 169 -21.68 -7.33 20.65
N PHE A 170 -20.64 -6.57 20.29
CA PHE A 170 -20.71 -5.53 19.26
C PHE A 170 -19.35 -5.34 18.60
N THR A 171 -19.33 -4.57 17.54
CA THR A 171 -18.11 -4.21 16.82
C THR A 171 -17.87 -2.72 16.98
N ILE A 172 -16.61 -2.35 17.20
CA ILE A 172 -16.15 -0.96 17.23
C ILE A 172 -15.50 -0.67 15.88
N ASP A 173 -15.98 0.34 15.18
CA ASP A 173 -15.32 0.87 14.01
C ASP A 173 -14.16 1.78 14.46
N ALA A 174 -12.94 1.48 14.01
CA ALA A 174 -11.74 2.24 14.33
C ALA A 174 -11.20 2.89 13.05
N THR A 175 -11.03 4.20 13.07
CA THR A 175 -10.44 4.97 11.97
C THR A 175 -9.27 5.80 12.48
N SER A 176 -8.20 5.91 11.71
CA SER A 176 -7.05 6.76 12.06
C SER A 176 -6.31 7.27 10.84
N ASP A 177 -5.54 8.33 11.05
CA ASP A 177 -4.45 8.68 10.15
C ASP A 177 -3.31 7.68 10.33
N VAL A 178 -2.64 7.35 9.25
CA VAL A 178 -1.47 6.46 9.28
C VAL A 178 -0.29 7.14 8.60
N GLU A 179 0.86 7.08 9.25
CA GLU A 179 2.13 7.41 8.61
C GLU A 179 2.90 6.13 8.31
N PHE A 180 3.22 5.95 7.05
CA PHE A 180 4.06 4.86 6.57
C PHE A 180 5.46 5.38 6.29
N THR A 181 6.47 4.67 6.79
CA THR A 181 7.87 4.88 6.40
C THR A 181 8.35 3.70 5.59
N ILE A 182 8.92 4.00 4.42
CA ILE A 182 9.57 3.01 3.56
C ILE A 182 11.03 3.39 3.32
N THR A 183 11.88 2.38 3.21
CA THR A 183 13.32 2.54 2.92
C THR A 183 13.78 1.56 1.83
N LYS A 184 14.85 1.93 1.14
CA LYS A 184 15.55 1.03 0.20
C LYS A 184 16.47 0.08 0.90
#